data_8d4b8fb30d98951978dc97478e4f8871
#
_entry.id   8d4b8fb30d98951978dc97478e4f8871
#
_cell.length_a   1.000
_cell.length_b   1.000
_cell.length_c   1.000
_cell.angle_alpha   90.00
_cell.angle_beta   90.00
_cell.angle_gamma   90.00
#
_symmetry.space_group_name_H-M   'P 1'
#
loop_
_entity.id
_entity.type
_entity.pdbx_description
1 polymer ?
#
loop_
_entity_poly.entity_id
_entity_poly.type
_entity_poly.pdbx_seq_one_letter_code
_entity_poly.pdbx_strand_id
1 'polypeptide(L)'
;MTPAEGAVLAGLAAATVRHRLLGAEPALAPPGDPVLAERGASFVTLERRGRLLGCIGSLQPVRPLFLDVARNAGRAMRDPRLPPVSADDWPELDVEVSVLTPAEPLAVAGRAELLAALRPGVDGLVLTDGVRRSTFLPAVWAKIADPAVFLDRLLVKGGWAAGGWPTGLAASRYRTVEFHDRAPRGPLGA
;
A
#
# COMPACT_ATOMS: atom_id res chain seq x y z
N MET A 1 13.71 6.29 4.47
CA MET A 1 13.80 6.00 3.04
C MET A 1 14.04 7.29 2.27
N THR A 2 15.08 7.35 1.48
CA THR A 2 15.48 8.50 0.66
C THR A 2 14.73 8.52 -0.68
N PRO A 3 14.68 9.66 -1.38
CA PRO A 3 14.10 9.72 -2.73
C PRO A 3 14.79 8.77 -3.73
N ALA A 4 16.12 8.55 -3.61
CA ALA A 4 16.85 7.63 -4.48
C ALA A 4 16.43 6.16 -4.25
N GLU A 5 16.33 5.71 -3.00
CA GLU A 5 15.82 4.38 -2.64
C GLU A 5 14.39 4.17 -3.16
N GLY A 6 13.55 5.21 -3.03
CA GLY A 6 12.18 5.17 -3.53
C GLY A 6 12.09 5.07 -5.04
N ALA A 7 12.95 5.79 -5.78
CA ALA A 7 13.02 5.70 -7.24
C ALA A 7 13.42 4.29 -7.71
N VAL A 8 14.33 3.61 -6.99
CA VAL A 8 14.68 2.20 -7.26
C VAL A 8 13.46 1.30 -7.10
N LEU A 9 12.67 1.48 -6.04
CA LEU A 9 11.47 0.67 -5.82
C LEU A 9 10.38 0.92 -6.89
N ALA A 10 10.15 2.18 -7.25
CA ALA A 10 9.17 2.52 -8.28
C ALA A 10 9.60 1.98 -9.66
N GLY A 11 10.89 2.13 -10.02
CA GLY A 11 11.45 1.54 -11.22
C GLY A 11 11.37 0.00 -11.23
N LEU A 12 11.61 -0.65 -10.10
CA LEU A 12 11.46 -2.11 -9.95
C LEU A 12 10.01 -2.56 -10.17
N ALA A 13 9.05 -1.82 -9.62
CA ALA A 13 7.64 -2.11 -9.85
C ALA A 13 7.27 -1.98 -11.33
N ALA A 14 7.70 -0.90 -11.99
CA ALA A 14 7.49 -0.69 -13.42
C ALA A 14 8.16 -1.78 -14.27
N ALA A 15 9.40 -2.13 -13.98
CA ALA A 15 10.11 -3.22 -14.65
C ALA A 15 9.39 -4.56 -14.48
N THR A 16 8.85 -4.84 -13.30
CA THR A 16 8.06 -6.05 -13.04
C THR A 16 6.81 -6.09 -13.92
N VAL A 17 6.07 -4.99 -14.00
CA VAL A 17 4.91 -4.89 -14.89
C VAL A 17 5.30 -5.14 -16.33
N ARG A 18 6.36 -4.48 -16.82
CA ARG A 18 6.87 -4.64 -18.18
C ARG A 18 7.20 -6.10 -18.51
N HIS A 19 8.00 -6.77 -17.68
CA HIS A 19 8.37 -8.18 -17.91
C HIS A 19 7.12 -9.07 -18.00
N ARG A 20 6.16 -8.90 -17.11
CA ARG A 20 4.92 -9.69 -17.13
C ARG A 20 4.04 -9.41 -18.34
N LEU A 21 3.99 -8.19 -18.84
CA LEU A 21 3.32 -7.86 -20.10
C LEU A 21 3.98 -8.53 -21.31
N LEU A 22 5.29 -8.76 -21.23
CA LEU A 22 6.06 -9.50 -22.24
C LEU A 22 6.02 -11.03 -22.06
N GLY A 23 5.26 -11.52 -21.07
CA GLY A 23 5.19 -12.97 -20.79
C GLY A 23 6.42 -13.53 -20.05
N ALA A 24 7.25 -12.66 -19.47
CA ALA A 24 8.47 -13.04 -18.75
C ALA A 24 8.32 -12.78 -17.24
N GLU A 25 9.08 -13.53 -16.43
CA GLU A 25 9.25 -13.21 -15.01
C GLU A 25 10.48 -12.31 -14.82
N PRO A 26 10.39 -11.28 -13.97
CA PRO A 26 11.54 -10.43 -13.70
C PRO A 26 12.63 -11.20 -12.94
N ALA A 27 13.87 -11.07 -13.35
CA ALA A 27 15.02 -11.51 -12.58
C ALA A 27 15.21 -10.54 -11.40
N LEU A 28 14.85 -10.95 -10.20
CA LEU A 28 14.94 -10.15 -8.99
C LEU A 28 16.28 -10.41 -8.30
N ALA A 29 17.23 -9.51 -8.47
CA ALA A 29 18.47 -9.48 -7.69
C ALA A 29 18.31 -8.56 -6.47
N PRO A 30 18.94 -8.86 -5.32
CA PRO A 30 18.99 -7.93 -4.21
C PRO A 30 19.55 -6.58 -4.67
N PRO A 31 18.91 -5.47 -4.34
CA PRO A 31 19.44 -4.15 -4.62
C PRO A 31 20.74 -3.90 -3.83
N GLY A 32 21.62 -3.06 -4.36
CA GLY A 32 22.87 -2.72 -3.68
C GLY A 32 22.68 -1.97 -2.36
N ASP A 33 21.51 -1.37 -2.15
CA ASP A 33 21.16 -0.70 -0.89
C ASP A 33 20.54 -1.70 0.10
N PRO A 34 21.18 -1.90 1.28
CA PRO A 34 20.71 -2.86 2.26
C PRO A 34 19.34 -2.54 2.83
N VAL A 35 18.93 -1.26 2.89
CA VAL A 35 17.59 -0.84 3.38
C VAL A 35 16.48 -1.45 2.54
N LEU A 36 16.68 -1.59 1.24
CA LEU A 36 15.69 -2.20 0.34
C LEU A 36 15.60 -3.72 0.51
N ALA A 37 16.62 -4.35 1.09
CA ALA A 37 16.66 -5.77 1.41
C ALA A 37 16.08 -6.07 2.80
N GLU A 38 15.85 -5.04 3.64
CA GLU A 38 15.16 -5.22 4.92
C GLU A 38 13.70 -5.61 4.73
N ARG A 39 13.12 -6.24 5.73
CA ARG A 39 11.69 -6.56 5.71
C ARG A 39 10.85 -5.30 5.70
N GLY A 40 9.95 -5.20 4.72
CA GLY A 40 9.06 -4.07 4.55
C GLY A 40 7.68 -4.49 4.06
N ALA A 41 6.76 -3.54 4.11
CA ALA A 41 5.41 -3.68 3.58
C ALA A 41 5.12 -2.53 2.62
N SER A 42 4.48 -2.83 1.50
CA SER A 42 4.21 -1.88 0.44
C SER A 42 2.84 -2.07 -0.19
N PHE A 43 2.35 -1.02 -0.83
CA PHE A 43 1.27 -1.10 -1.82
C PHE A 43 1.82 -0.64 -3.16
N VAL A 44 1.32 -1.24 -4.23
CA VAL A 44 1.59 -0.80 -5.59
C VAL A 44 0.27 -0.45 -6.23
N THR A 45 0.19 0.79 -6.71
CA THR A 45 -0.95 1.33 -7.45
C THR A 45 -0.54 1.52 -8.91
N LEU A 46 -1.39 1.05 -9.81
CA LEU A 46 -1.24 1.19 -11.25
C LEU A 46 -2.38 2.06 -11.75
N GLU A 47 -2.04 3.12 -12.48
CA GLU A 47 -3.01 4.07 -13.03
C GLU A 47 -2.71 4.38 -14.50
N ARG A 48 -3.73 4.78 -15.23
CA ARG A 48 -3.60 5.32 -16.58
C ARG A 48 -4.44 6.58 -16.68
N ARG A 49 -3.79 7.73 -16.90
CA ARG A 49 -4.46 9.04 -16.98
C ARG A 49 -5.37 9.30 -15.76
N GLY A 50 -4.91 8.98 -14.56
CA GLY A 50 -5.67 9.13 -13.31
C GLY A 50 -6.78 8.08 -13.09
N ARG A 51 -6.96 7.11 -14.01
CA ARG A 51 -7.87 5.99 -13.82
C ARG A 51 -7.15 4.83 -13.17
N LEU A 52 -7.65 4.36 -12.04
CA LEU A 52 -7.12 3.19 -11.34
C LEU A 52 -7.26 1.92 -12.20
N LEU A 53 -6.16 1.21 -12.40
CA LEU A 53 -6.07 -0.09 -13.05
C LEU A 53 -5.85 -1.22 -12.07
N GLY A 54 -5.24 -0.95 -10.90
CA GLY A 54 -5.04 -1.92 -9.84
C GLY A 54 -4.32 -1.32 -8.64
N CYS A 55 -4.64 -1.83 -7.46
CA CYS A 55 -3.97 -1.43 -6.21
C CYS A 55 -3.94 -2.62 -5.25
N ILE A 56 -2.75 -3.20 -5.05
CA ILE A 56 -2.54 -4.36 -4.19
C ILE A 56 -1.34 -4.13 -3.29
N GLY A 57 -1.42 -4.60 -2.06
CA GLY A 57 -0.34 -4.46 -1.11
C GLY A 57 -0.33 -5.49 0.01
N SER A 58 0.69 -5.36 0.82
CA SER A 58 0.95 -6.14 2.04
C SER A 58 0.93 -5.20 3.24
N LEU A 59 0.38 -5.67 4.37
CA LEU A 59 0.32 -4.90 5.61
C LEU A 59 1.37 -5.34 6.64
N GLN A 60 1.98 -6.49 6.39
CA GLN A 60 2.96 -7.07 7.29
C GLN A 60 4.31 -7.19 6.58
N PRO A 61 5.41 -6.78 7.21
CA PRO A 61 6.76 -6.85 6.67
C PRO A 61 7.31 -8.28 6.79
N VAL A 62 6.76 -9.21 6.00
CA VAL A 62 7.11 -10.64 6.06
C VAL A 62 8.25 -11.03 5.13
N ARG A 63 8.63 -10.16 4.19
CA ARG A 63 9.69 -10.39 3.20
C ARG A 63 10.51 -9.13 2.96
N PRO A 64 11.68 -9.22 2.31
CA PRO A 64 12.44 -8.06 1.84
C PRO A 64 11.56 -7.10 1.04
N LEU A 65 11.73 -5.79 1.27
CA LEU A 65 10.86 -4.75 0.70
C LEU A 65 10.86 -4.79 -0.83
N PHE A 66 12.02 -4.96 -1.49
CA PHE A 66 12.10 -5.06 -2.94
C PHE A 66 11.29 -6.25 -3.50
N LEU A 67 11.29 -7.40 -2.79
CA LEU A 67 10.47 -8.56 -3.17
C LEU A 67 8.99 -8.32 -2.91
N ASP A 68 8.66 -7.58 -1.86
CA ASP A 68 7.27 -7.21 -1.57
C ASP A 68 6.71 -6.30 -2.67
N VAL A 69 7.48 -5.30 -3.08
CA VAL A 69 7.12 -4.38 -4.17
C VAL A 69 6.94 -5.14 -5.49
N ALA A 70 7.89 -5.97 -5.90
CA ALA A 70 7.80 -6.74 -7.13
C ALA A 70 6.58 -7.69 -7.13
N ARG A 71 6.34 -8.38 -6.01
CA ARG A 71 5.16 -9.25 -5.86
C ARG A 71 3.86 -8.44 -5.96
N ASN A 72 3.77 -7.31 -5.27
CA ASN A 72 2.56 -6.50 -5.27
C ASN A 72 2.32 -5.84 -6.63
N ALA A 73 3.36 -5.42 -7.35
CA ALA A 73 3.27 -4.94 -8.73
C ALA A 73 2.65 -6.00 -9.67
N GLY A 74 3.16 -7.22 -9.64
CA GLY A 74 2.61 -8.31 -10.43
C GLY A 74 1.17 -8.68 -10.07
N ARG A 75 0.77 -8.53 -8.80
CA ARG A 75 -0.61 -8.78 -8.36
C ARG A 75 -1.55 -7.63 -8.70
N ALA A 76 -1.07 -6.38 -8.66
CA ALA A 76 -1.85 -5.21 -9.01
C ALA A 76 -2.30 -5.23 -10.48
N MET A 77 -1.51 -5.84 -11.38
CA MET A 77 -1.92 -6.07 -12.78
C MET A 77 -3.17 -6.95 -12.93
N ARG A 78 -3.50 -7.73 -11.90
CA ARG A 78 -4.64 -8.65 -11.85
C ARG A 78 -5.46 -8.41 -10.59
N ASP A 79 -5.72 -7.15 -10.26
CA ASP A 79 -6.60 -6.79 -9.15
C ASP A 79 -8.00 -7.36 -9.43
N PRO A 80 -8.55 -8.26 -8.59
CA PRO A 80 -9.79 -8.96 -8.88
C PRO A 80 -11.02 -8.05 -8.97
N ARG A 81 -10.88 -6.79 -8.59
CA ARG A 81 -11.94 -5.77 -8.65
C ARG A 81 -11.99 -5.02 -9.98
N LEU A 82 -10.97 -5.18 -10.83
CA LEU A 82 -10.73 -4.38 -12.03
C LEU A 82 -10.34 -5.27 -13.22
N PRO A 83 -10.52 -4.80 -14.47
CA PRO A 83 -9.98 -5.48 -15.64
C PRO A 83 -8.46 -5.63 -15.54
N PRO A 84 -7.88 -6.75 -16.04
CA PRO A 84 -6.43 -6.93 -16.03
C PRO A 84 -5.71 -5.84 -16.83
N VAL A 85 -4.55 -5.42 -16.35
CA VAL A 85 -3.65 -4.52 -17.07
C VAL A 85 -3.14 -5.20 -18.34
N SER A 86 -3.19 -4.51 -19.46
CA SER A 86 -2.80 -4.98 -20.79
C SER A 86 -1.60 -4.20 -21.37
N ALA A 87 -1.09 -4.69 -22.49
CA ALA A 87 0.00 -4.00 -23.22
C ALA A 87 -0.41 -2.59 -23.70
N ASP A 88 -1.71 -2.38 -23.98
CA ASP A 88 -2.24 -1.08 -24.41
C ASP A 88 -2.22 -0.03 -23.30
N ASP A 89 -2.12 -0.44 -22.05
CA ASP A 89 -2.01 0.48 -20.92
C ASP A 89 -0.57 0.99 -20.72
N TRP A 90 0.42 0.20 -21.16
CA TRP A 90 1.84 0.45 -20.87
C TRP A 90 2.33 1.84 -21.23
N PRO A 91 2.08 2.43 -22.42
CA PRO A 91 2.63 3.74 -22.79
C PRO A 91 2.28 4.88 -21.84
N GLU A 92 1.13 4.74 -21.16
CA GLU A 92 0.55 5.77 -20.29
C GLU A 92 0.41 5.27 -18.83
N LEU A 93 1.11 4.20 -18.48
CA LEU A 93 1.03 3.58 -17.17
C LEU A 93 1.83 4.38 -16.14
N ASP A 94 1.17 4.94 -15.16
CA ASP A 94 1.75 5.46 -13.93
C ASP A 94 1.85 4.35 -12.89
N VAL A 95 3.00 4.27 -12.23
CA VAL A 95 3.26 3.34 -11.14
C VAL A 95 3.56 4.12 -9.88
N GLU A 96 2.81 3.86 -8.82
CA GLU A 96 3.07 4.39 -7.49
C GLU A 96 3.40 3.24 -6.53
N VAL A 97 4.42 3.45 -5.71
CA VAL A 97 4.80 2.57 -4.62
C VAL A 97 4.64 3.31 -3.31
N SER A 98 3.70 2.88 -2.48
CA SER A 98 3.52 3.37 -1.11
C SER A 98 4.20 2.41 -0.13
N VAL A 99 5.28 2.84 0.51
CA VAL A 99 5.99 2.07 1.53
C VAL A 99 5.44 2.43 2.91
N LEU A 100 5.08 1.41 3.69
CA LEU A 100 4.54 1.61 5.03
C LEU A 100 5.68 1.79 6.03
N THR A 101 5.56 2.79 6.90
CA THR A 101 6.43 2.89 8.07
C THR A 101 6.08 1.78 9.09
N PRO A 102 6.98 1.41 9.98
CA PRO A 102 6.64 0.54 11.11
C PRO A 102 5.39 1.08 11.85
N ALA A 103 4.50 0.16 12.22
CA ALA A 103 3.30 0.51 12.96
C ALA A 103 3.67 0.86 14.41
N GLU A 104 3.26 2.04 14.87
CA GLU A 104 3.46 2.54 16.22
C GLU A 104 2.20 2.25 17.07
N PRO A 105 2.29 1.52 18.17
CA PRO A 105 1.16 1.33 19.07
C PRO A 105 0.66 2.67 19.61
N LEU A 106 -0.66 2.80 19.69
CA LEU A 106 -1.32 3.94 20.34
C LEU A 106 -1.79 3.50 21.72
N ALA A 107 -1.25 4.17 22.76
CA ALA A 107 -1.69 3.96 24.16
C ALA A 107 -3.01 4.70 24.38
N VAL A 108 -4.13 4.07 23.98
CA VAL A 108 -5.47 4.63 24.11
C VAL A 108 -6.36 3.66 24.86
N ALA A 109 -7.10 4.16 25.84
CA ALA A 109 -8.02 3.36 26.65
C ALA A 109 -9.39 3.13 25.99
N GLY A 110 -9.68 3.88 24.92
CA GLY A 110 -10.99 3.80 24.27
C GLY A 110 -11.14 4.63 23.02
N ARG A 111 -12.35 4.58 22.48
CA ARG A 111 -12.74 5.24 21.24
C ARG A 111 -12.45 6.75 21.25
N ALA A 112 -12.80 7.45 22.32
CA ALA A 112 -12.65 8.91 22.39
C ALA A 112 -11.18 9.33 22.33
N GLU A 113 -10.31 8.64 23.05
CA GLU A 113 -8.87 8.90 23.05
C GLU A 113 -8.25 8.59 21.68
N LEU A 114 -8.70 7.50 21.04
CA LEU A 114 -8.23 7.18 19.68
C LEU A 114 -8.62 8.29 18.71
N LEU A 115 -9.87 8.75 18.71
CA LEU A 115 -10.33 9.82 17.83
C LEU A 115 -9.54 11.11 18.03
N ALA A 116 -9.18 11.44 19.28
CA ALA A 116 -8.35 12.61 19.59
C ALA A 116 -6.89 12.45 19.13
N ALA A 117 -6.37 11.22 19.08
CA ALA A 117 -5.00 10.92 18.69
C ALA A 117 -4.80 10.77 17.17
N LEU A 118 -5.87 10.54 16.40
CA LEU A 118 -5.82 10.36 14.95
C LEU A 118 -5.51 11.69 14.24
N ARG A 119 -4.70 11.60 13.20
CA ARG A 119 -4.36 12.72 12.31
C ARG A 119 -4.92 12.44 10.92
N PRO A 120 -6.09 13.02 10.58
CA PRO A 120 -6.68 12.86 9.25
C PRO A 120 -5.70 13.26 8.14
N GLY A 121 -5.68 12.50 7.05
CA GLY A 121 -4.78 12.70 5.93
C GLY A 121 -3.36 12.16 6.12
N VAL A 122 -2.97 11.83 7.36
CA VAL A 122 -1.59 11.44 7.71
C VAL A 122 -1.50 10.00 8.18
N ASP A 123 -2.38 9.59 9.08
CA ASP A 123 -2.28 8.29 9.73
C ASP A 123 -3.05 7.20 8.97
N GLY A 124 -2.36 6.10 8.66
CA GLY A 124 -2.99 4.82 8.51
C GLY A 124 -3.27 4.22 9.88
N LEU A 125 -4.35 3.46 10.01
CA LEU A 125 -4.77 2.86 11.28
C LEU A 125 -4.88 1.35 11.15
N VAL A 126 -4.33 0.65 12.11
CA VAL A 126 -4.52 -0.79 12.32
C VAL A 126 -5.29 -0.99 13.59
N LEU A 127 -6.34 -1.81 13.55
CA LEU A 127 -7.05 -2.31 14.71
C LEU A 127 -6.86 -3.82 14.81
N THR A 128 -6.66 -4.34 16.03
CA THR A 128 -6.55 -5.79 16.28
C THR A 128 -7.02 -6.12 17.69
N ASP A 129 -7.69 -7.27 17.84
CA ASP A 129 -8.03 -7.89 19.13
C ASP A 129 -7.21 -9.17 19.37
N GLY A 130 -6.11 -9.35 18.60
CA GLY A 130 -5.28 -10.54 18.65
C GLY A 130 -5.74 -11.66 17.71
N VAL A 131 -7.02 -11.72 17.37
CA VAL A 131 -7.62 -12.71 16.44
C VAL A 131 -7.96 -12.05 15.12
N ARG A 132 -8.66 -10.94 15.16
CA ARG A 132 -9.06 -10.15 13.99
C ARG A 132 -8.11 -8.98 13.79
N ARG A 133 -7.94 -8.57 12.55
CA ARG A 133 -7.14 -7.41 12.18
C ARG A 133 -7.81 -6.66 11.03
N SER A 134 -7.86 -5.34 11.14
CA SER A 134 -8.34 -4.46 10.09
C SER A 134 -7.43 -3.25 9.95
N THR A 135 -7.33 -2.70 8.75
CA THR A 135 -6.57 -1.48 8.52
C THR A 135 -7.18 -0.63 7.41
N PHE A 136 -6.94 0.68 7.53
CA PHE A 136 -7.07 1.63 6.45
C PHE A 136 -5.74 2.35 6.23
N LEU A 137 -5.39 2.55 4.95
CA LEU A 137 -4.25 3.39 4.53
C LEU A 137 -4.57 4.89 4.74
N PRO A 138 -3.55 5.74 4.84
CA PRO A 138 -3.76 7.19 4.89
C PRO A 138 -4.59 7.73 3.71
N ALA A 139 -4.42 7.19 2.50
CA ALA A 139 -5.18 7.59 1.31
C ALA A 139 -6.71 7.45 1.46
N VAL A 140 -7.20 6.64 2.41
CA VAL A 140 -8.64 6.49 2.69
C VAL A 140 -9.24 7.79 3.23
N TRP A 141 -8.44 8.64 3.88
CA TRP A 141 -8.91 9.94 4.38
C TRP A 141 -9.46 10.85 3.27
N ALA A 142 -8.96 10.74 2.05
CA ALA A 142 -9.48 11.50 0.91
C ALA A 142 -10.97 11.16 0.60
N LYS A 143 -11.41 9.96 0.99
CA LYS A 143 -12.79 9.47 0.77
C LYS A 143 -13.65 9.55 2.03
N ILE A 144 -13.03 9.56 3.21
CA ILE A 144 -13.69 9.56 4.52
C ILE A 144 -12.94 10.53 5.41
N ALA A 145 -13.29 11.81 5.32
CA ALA A 145 -12.59 12.88 6.04
C ALA A 145 -12.95 12.94 7.54
N ASP A 146 -14.13 12.45 7.93
CA ASP A 146 -14.58 12.43 9.33
C ASP A 146 -13.93 11.28 10.10
N PRO A 147 -13.18 11.55 11.20
CA PRO A 147 -12.49 10.53 11.98
C PRO A 147 -13.43 9.49 12.61
N ALA A 148 -14.63 9.89 13.03
CA ALA A 148 -15.57 8.97 13.63
C ALA A 148 -16.13 7.99 12.59
N VAL A 149 -16.46 8.49 11.39
CA VAL A 149 -16.90 7.67 10.26
C VAL A 149 -15.78 6.76 9.77
N PHE A 150 -14.53 7.28 9.71
CA PHE A 150 -13.36 6.49 9.34
C PHE A 150 -13.17 5.30 10.30
N LEU A 151 -13.20 5.56 11.60
CA LEU A 151 -13.07 4.53 12.63
C LEU A 151 -14.22 3.51 12.55
N ASP A 152 -15.46 3.95 12.38
CA ASP A 152 -16.62 3.06 12.31
C ASP A 152 -16.55 2.13 11.10
N ARG A 153 -16.17 2.65 9.94
CA ARG A 153 -15.98 1.83 8.75
C ARG A 153 -14.84 0.84 8.91
N LEU A 154 -13.77 1.24 9.62
CA LEU A 154 -12.66 0.35 9.90
C LEU A 154 -13.06 -0.77 10.87
N LEU A 155 -13.84 -0.46 11.89
CA LEU A 155 -14.42 -1.45 12.82
C LEU A 155 -15.29 -2.45 12.05
N VAL A 156 -16.24 -1.98 11.25
CA VAL A 156 -17.11 -2.85 10.44
C VAL A 156 -16.30 -3.72 9.49
N LYS A 157 -15.28 -3.16 8.82
CA LYS A 157 -14.36 -3.94 7.97
C LYS A 157 -13.67 -5.07 8.71
N GLY A 158 -13.36 -4.86 10.00
CA GLY A 158 -12.73 -5.85 10.87
C GLY A 158 -13.73 -6.83 11.51
N GLY A 159 -15.02 -6.68 11.25
CA GLY A 159 -16.08 -7.52 11.84
C GLY A 159 -16.47 -7.12 13.26
N TRP A 160 -16.22 -5.87 13.67
CA TRP A 160 -16.69 -5.30 14.92
C TRP A 160 -17.90 -4.38 14.69
N ALA A 161 -18.66 -4.10 15.74
CA ALA A 161 -19.78 -3.16 15.66
C ALA A 161 -19.30 -1.71 15.51
N ALA A 162 -19.97 -0.94 14.64
CA ALA A 162 -19.77 0.50 14.55
C ALA A 162 -20.09 1.18 15.89
N GLY A 163 -19.42 2.29 16.19
CA GLY A 163 -19.62 3.04 17.43
C GLY A 163 -19.02 2.40 18.69
N GLY A 164 -18.61 1.14 18.62
CA GLY A 164 -18.08 0.39 19.75
C GLY A 164 -16.60 0.59 20.00
N TRP A 165 -16.15 0.04 21.14
CA TRP A 165 -14.75 -0.21 21.46
C TRP A 165 -14.67 -1.54 22.20
N PRO A 166 -14.50 -2.66 21.49
CA PRO A 166 -14.47 -3.98 22.11
C PRO A 166 -13.33 -4.11 23.12
N THR A 167 -13.56 -4.87 24.18
CA THR A 167 -12.51 -5.20 25.15
C THR A 167 -11.35 -5.89 24.46
N GLY A 168 -10.12 -5.46 24.75
CA GLY A 168 -8.91 -6.01 24.16
C GLY A 168 -8.58 -5.46 22.76
N LEU A 169 -9.37 -4.52 22.23
CA LEU A 169 -9.04 -3.86 20.97
C LEU A 169 -7.82 -2.96 21.15
N ALA A 170 -6.78 -3.21 20.37
CA ALA A 170 -5.57 -2.40 20.28
C ALA A 170 -5.54 -1.64 18.97
N ALA A 171 -4.98 -0.43 19.01
CA ALA A 171 -4.78 0.42 17.85
C ALA A 171 -3.29 0.69 17.63
N SER A 172 -2.87 0.72 16.38
CA SER A 172 -1.54 1.19 15.97
C SER A 172 -1.69 2.08 14.74
N ARG A 173 -0.89 3.13 14.67
CA ARG A 173 -0.83 4.00 13.50
C ARG A 173 0.44 3.76 12.71
N TYR A 174 0.40 4.07 11.43
CA TYR A 174 1.55 4.09 10.53
C TYR A 174 1.38 5.19 9.49
N ARG A 175 2.42 5.46 8.73
CA ARG A 175 2.38 6.38 7.59
C ARG A 175 2.79 5.64 6.33
N THR A 176 2.55 6.25 5.19
CA THR A 176 3.11 5.86 3.91
C THR A 176 4.09 6.91 3.42
N VAL A 177 5.13 6.44 2.73
CA VAL A 177 5.98 7.29 1.90
C VAL A 177 5.78 6.83 0.47
N GLU A 178 5.42 7.76 -0.41
CA GLU A 178 4.99 7.47 -1.77
C GLU A 178 6.09 7.84 -2.77
N PHE A 179 6.31 6.94 -3.73
CA PHE A 179 7.27 7.10 -4.81
C PHE A 179 6.62 6.75 -6.13
N HIS A 180 7.01 7.45 -7.19
CA HIS A 180 6.35 7.33 -8.48
C HIS A 180 7.36 7.06 -9.59
N ASP A 181 6.95 6.22 -10.54
CA ASP A 181 7.54 6.09 -11.86
C ASP A 181 6.42 6.38 -12.87
N ARG A 182 6.50 7.56 -13.50
CA ARG A 182 5.40 8.15 -14.29
C ARG A 182 5.60 7.93 -15.79
N ALA A 183 4.48 7.86 -16.51
CA ALA A 183 4.44 7.95 -17.97
C ALA A 183 4.97 9.31 -18.48
N PRO A 184 5.39 9.42 -19.77
CA PRO A 184 5.27 8.41 -20.82
C PRO A 184 6.36 7.33 -20.74
N ARG A 185 6.03 6.13 -21.20
CA ARG A 185 6.97 5.00 -21.26
C ARG A 185 7.41 4.72 -22.69
N GLY A 186 8.64 4.26 -22.83
CA GLY A 186 9.14 3.74 -24.11
C GLY A 186 8.36 2.49 -24.58
N PRO A 187 8.63 2.04 -25.81
CA PRO A 187 8.01 0.83 -26.35
C PRO A 187 8.18 -0.37 -25.42
N LEU A 188 7.16 -1.21 -25.35
CA LEU A 188 7.15 -2.37 -24.46
C LEU A 188 8.28 -3.36 -24.78
N GLY A 189 8.60 -3.55 -26.08
CA GLY A 189 9.58 -4.50 -26.59
C GLY A 189 10.97 -3.90 -26.88
N ALA A 190 11.26 -2.68 -26.46
CA ALA A 190 12.58 -2.03 -26.68
C ALA A 190 13.58 -2.38 -25.59
#